data_489e9eccbb8dc5672bb67dd33539ad0a
#
_entry.id   489e9eccbb8dc5672bb67dd33539ad0a
#
_cell.length_a   1.000
_cell.length_b   1.000
_cell.length_c   1.000
_cell.angle_alpha   90.00
_cell.angle_beta   90.00
_cell.angle_gamma   90.00
#
_symmetry.space_group_name_H-M   'P 1'
#
loop_
_entity.id
_entity.type
_entity.pdbx_description
1 polymer ?
#
loop_
_entity_poly.entity_id
_entity_poly.type
_entity_poly.pdbx_seq_one_letter_code
_entity_poly.pdbx_strand_id
1 'polypeptide(L)'
;GLVQYVMGRLPQNEVIEDAIRKEVKLVPEVVIRELLANALIHQDFELTGTSPMVEVYADRVEISNPGEPIVPVDRFIDGYQSRNERLADLMRRFGICEEKSSGIDRVIEAAEFLQLPAPDFLVEHQRTVAVIYGAKDFKLMDRSDRVRACYQHCVLQWVLRRKMTNQTL
;
A
#
# COMPACT_ATOMS: atom_id res chain seq x y z
N GLY A 1 -14.63 12.01 -4.51
CA GLY A 1 -13.23 12.46 -4.34
C GLY A 1 -12.23 11.55 -5.07
N LEU A 2 -10.91 11.83 -4.92
CA LEU A 2 -9.85 11.10 -5.65
C LEU A 2 -9.88 9.58 -5.41
N VAL A 3 -10.04 9.15 -4.16
CA VAL A 3 -10.15 7.72 -3.80
C VAL A 3 -11.28 7.06 -4.59
N GLN A 4 -12.48 7.64 -4.58
CA GLN A 4 -13.64 7.09 -5.30
C GLN A 4 -13.43 7.07 -6.82
N TYR A 5 -12.71 8.05 -7.35
CA TYR A 5 -12.35 8.09 -8.76
C TYR A 5 -11.42 6.92 -9.14
N VAL A 6 -10.38 6.66 -8.33
CA VAL A 6 -9.48 5.51 -8.52
C VAL A 6 -10.24 4.21 -8.36
N MET A 7 -11.00 4.06 -7.26
CA MET A 7 -11.81 2.87 -7.00
C MET A 7 -12.79 2.53 -8.13
N GLY A 8 -13.34 3.54 -8.81
CA GLY A 8 -14.23 3.35 -9.96
C GLY A 8 -13.52 2.82 -11.21
N ARG A 9 -12.20 2.87 -11.26
CA ARG A 9 -11.39 2.38 -12.39
C ARG A 9 -10.68 1.05 -12.14
N LEU A 10 -10.70 0.58 -10.89
CA LEU A 10 -10.08 -0.71 -10.56
C LEU A 10 -10.83 -1.85 -11.25
N PRO A 11 -10.12 -2.84 -11.79
CA PRO A 11 -10.72 -4.07 -12.25
C PRO A 11 -11.58 -4.70 -11.15
N GLN A 12 -12.69 -5.29 -11.56
CA GLN A 12 -13.60 -6.01 -10.67
C GLN A 12 -13.58 -7.47 -11.08
N ASN A 13 -13.39 -8.35 -10.12
CA ASN A 13 -13.54 -9.78 -10.32
C ASN A 13 -14.90 -10.19 -9.76
N GLU A 14 -15.64 -10.97 -10.53
CA GLU A 14 -16.84 -11.63 -10.03
C GLU A 14 -16.44 -12.87 -9.25
N VAL A 15 -16.75 -12.89 -7.96
CA VAL A 15 -16.61 -14.10 -7.12
C VAL A 15 -18.01 -14.63 -6.83
N ILE A 16 -18.23 -15.89 -7.11
CA ILE A 16 -19.50 -16.59 -6.77
C ILE A 16 -19.27 -17.34 -5.47
N GLU A 17 -19.81 -16.82 -4.38
CA GLU A 17 -19.88 -17.50 -3.08
C GLU A 17 -21.35 -17.77 -2.73
N ASP A 18 -21.68 -19.00 -2.35
CA ASP A 18 -23.03 -19.43 -1.92
C ASP A 18 -24.17 -19.01 -2.90
N ALA A 19 -23.91 -19.12 -4.22
CA ALA A 19 -24.82 -18.71 -5.30
C ALA A 19 -25.11 -17.19 -5.36
N ILE A 20 -24.37 -16.37 -4.60
CA ILE A 20 -24.44 -14.91 -4.65
C ILE A 20 -23.24 -14.38 -5.42
N ARG A 21 -23.49 -13.55 -6.45
CA ARG A 21 -22.42 -12.79 -7.12
C ARG A 21 -21.97 -11.65 -6.22
N LYS A 22 -20.69 -11.65 -5.84
CA LYS A 22 -20.04 -10.52 -5.19
C LYS A 22 -19.03 -9.91 -6.14
N GLU A 23 -19.15 -8.62 -6.38
CA GLU A 23 -18.10 -7.85 -7.06
C GLU A 23 -16.98 -7.57 -6.06
N VAL A 24 -15.83 -8.16 -6.27
CA VAL A 24 -14.64 -7.91 -5.44
C VAL A 24 -13.68 -7.07 -6.25
N LYS A 25 -13.35 -5.89 -5.77
CA LYS A 25 -12.34 -5.03 -6.39
C LYS A 25 -10.95 -5.62 -6.21
N LEU A 26 -10.08 -5.32 -7.19
CA LEU A 26 -8.70 -5.80 -7.20
C LEU A 26 -7.96 -5.48 -5.89
N VAL A 27 -8.19 -4.29 -5.34
CA VAL A 27 -7.55 -3.77 -4.12
C VAL A 27 -8.59 -3.09 -3.23
N PRO A 28 -8.53 -3.25 -1.88
CA PRO A 28 -9.47 -2.60 -0.96
C PRO A 28 -9.31 -1.08 -0.94
N GLU A 29 -10.41 -0.38 -0.69
CA GLU A 29 -10.44 1.09 -0.64
C GLU A 29 -9.50 1.66 0.41
N VAL A 30 -9.36 1.02 1.57
CA VAL A 30 -8.46 1.47 2.64
C VAL A 30 -7.01 1.54 2.17
N VAL A 31 -6.56 0.56 1.40
CA VAL A 31 -5.19 0.53 0.84
C VAL A 31 -4.97 1.70 -0.13
N ILE A 32 -5.91 1.91 -1.05
CA ILE A 32 -5.84 3.03 -2.00
C ILE A 32 -5.82 4.38 -1.28
N ARG A 33 -6.65 4.54 -0.25
CA ARG A 33 -6.70 5.78 0.54
C ARG A 33 -5.38 6.07 1.23
N GLU A 34 -4.81 5.07 1.92
CA GLU A 34 -3.55 5.24 2.65
C GLU A 34 -2.38 5.53 1.71
N LEU A 35 -2.28 4.81 0.59
CA LEU A 35 -1.18 5.02 -0.36
C LEU A 35 -1.31 6.35 -1.12
N LEU A 36 -2.51 6.80 -1.45
CA LEU A 36 -2.73 8.12 -2.02
C LEU A 36 -2.34 9.24 -1.04
N ALA A 37 -2.73 9.09 0.23
CA ALA A 37 -2.33 10.05 1.27
C ALA A 37 -0.81 10.10 1.43
N ASN A 38 -0.14 8.94 1.47
CA ASN A 38 1.31 8.86 1.54
C ASN A 38 1.99 9.49 0.33
N ALA A 39 1.51 9.23 -0.89
CA ALA A 39 2.06 9.81 -2.11
C ALA A 39 1.97 11.35 -2.11
N LEU A 40 0.89 11.92 -1.58
CA LEU A 40 0.73 13.37 -1.45
C LEU A 40 1.64 13.96 -0.36
N ILE A 41 1.74 13.29 0.80
CA ILE A 41 2.53 13.76 1.95
C ILE A 41 4.02 13.67 1.68
N HIS A 42 4.48 12.61 1.00
CA HIS A 42 5.90 12.32 0.82
C HIS A 42 6.50 12.81 -0.50
N GLN A 43 5.69 13.41 -1.39
CA GLN A 43 6.20 13.96 -2.63
C GLN A 43 7.24 15.05 -2.38
N ASP A 44 8.21 15.14 -3.26
CA ASP A 44 9.19 16.21 -3.28
C ASP A 44 8.69 17.37 -4.16
N PHE A 45 8.33 18.48 -3.53
CA PHE A 45 7.82 19.68 -4.22
C PHE A 45 8.92 20.47 -4.94
N GLU A 46 10.19 20.17 -4.70
CA GLU A 46 11.31 20.81 -5.41
C GLU A 46 11.50 20.21 -6.81
N LEU A 47 11.03 18.99 -7.03
CA LEU A 47 11.05 18.33 -8.34
C LEU A 47 9.90 18.85 -9.20
N THR A 48 10.23 19.75 -10.13
CA THR A 48 9.25 20.35 -11.05
C THR A 48 9.00 19.49 -12.29
N GLY A 49 7.84 19.66 -12.95
CA GLY A 49 7.49 18.92 -14.16
C GLY A 49 7.04 17.48 -13.93
N THR A 50 6.83 17.10 -12.66
CA THR A 50 6.37 15.77 -12.27
C THR A 50 5.31 15.86 -11.16
N SER A 51 4.53 14.82 -10.97
CA SER A 51 3.43 14.77 -9.98
C SER A 51 3.24 13.34 -9.47
N PRO A 52 2.53 13.15 -8.36
CA PRO A 52 2.04 11.82 -7.98
C PRO A 52 1.22 11.20 -9.11
N MET A 53 1.40 9.91 -9.32
CA MET A 53 0.70 9.14 -10.36
C MET A 53 0.02 7.92 -9.77
N VAL A 54 -1.09 7.52 -10.39
CA VAL A 54 -1.76 6.25 -10.16
C VAL A 54 -1.89 5.53 -11.50
N GLU A 55 -1.31 4.35 -11.57
CA GLU A 55 -1.35 3.49 -12.75
C GLU A 55 -2.12 2.21 -12.40
N VAL A 56 -3.16 1.94 -13.18
CA VAL A 56 -4.02 0.78 -12.96
C VAL A 56 -3.75 -0.25 -14.05
N TYR A 57 -3.26 -1.40 -13.64
CA TYR A 57 -3.02 -2.57 -14.50
C TYR A 57 -4.07 -3.64 -14.25
N ALA A 58 -4.08 -4.67 -15.07
CA ALA A 58 -5.04 -5.77 -14.93
C ALA A 58 -4.83 -6.59 -13.64
N ASP A 59 -3.60 -6.64 -13.14
CA ASP A 59 -3.16 -7.47 -12.02
C ASP A 59 -2.62 -6.69 -10.81
N ARG A 60 -2.44 -5.37 -10.93
CA ARG A 60 -1.87 -4.53 -9.86
C ARG A 60 -2.25 -3.06 -10.01
N VAL A 61 -2.00 -2.32 -8.97
CA VAL A 61 -2.06 -0.85 -8.95
C VAL A 61 -0.71 -0.32 -8.49
N GLU A 62 -0.20 0.68 -9.19
CA GLU A 62 1.01 1.39 -8.81
C GLU A 62 0.66 2.83 -8.43
N ILE A 63 1.10 3.25 -7.25
CA ILE A 63 0.94 4.62 -6.76
C ILE A 63 2.32 5.17 -6.50
N SER A 64 2.69 6.23 -7.22
CA SER A 64 4.02 6.78 -7.12
C SER A 64 4.02 8.29 -6.87
N ASN A 65 5.06 8.78 -6.22
CA ASN A 65 5.29 10.19 -6.02
C ASN A 65 6.73 10.58 -6.37
N PRO A 66 6.95 11.83 -6.80
CA PRO A 66 8.30 12.37 -6.98
C PRO A 66 9.08 12.38 -5.68
N GLY A 67 10.38 12.07 -5.77
CA GLY A 67 11.34 12.08 -4.67
C GLY A 67 11.64 10.69 -4.12
N GLU A 68 12.91 10.49 -3.79
CA GLU A 68 13.36 9.32 -3.06
C GLU A 68 12.87 9.39 -1.60
N PRO A 69 12.53 8.27 -0.98
CA PRO A 69 12.01 8.28 0.38
C PRO A 69 13.10 8.67 1.40
N ILE A 70 12.71 9.39 2.46
CA ILE A 70 13.62 9.74 3.55
C ILE A 70 13.97 8.51 4.40
N VAL A 71 12.98 7.63 4.57
CA VAL A 71 13.14 6.34 5.24
C VAL A 71 13.38 5.27 4.18
N PRO A 72 14.36 4.36 4.33
CA PRO A 72 14.54 3.24 3.41
C PRO A 72 13.24 2.43 3.25
N VAL A 73 12.98 1.92 2.03
CA VAL A 73 11.70 1.24 1.71
C VAL A 73 11.44 -0.01 2.56
N ASP A 74 12.47 -0.72 2.95
CA ASP A 74 12.40 -1.88 3.85
C ASP A 74 12.04 -1.51 5.29
N ARG A 75 12.13 -0.21 5.64
CA ARG A 75 11.79 0.33 6.97
C ARG A 75 10.46 1.07 6.99
N PHE A 76 9.66 1.03 5.93
CA PHE A 76 8.37 1.74 5.88
C PHE A 76 7.37 1.27 6.94
N ILE A 77 7.50 0.03 7.42
CA ILE A 77 6.60 -0.55 8.42
C ILE A 77 6.94 -0.02 9.82
N ASP A 78 8.21 0.12 10.15
CA ASP A 78 8.69 0.47 11.49
C ASP A 78 9.35 1.86 11.56
N GLY A 79 9.63 2.46 10.41
CA GLY A 79 10.21 3.80 10.31
C GLY A 79 9.18 4.84 9.94
N TYR A 80 9.20 5.99 10.61
CA TYR A 80 8.33 7.11 10.27
C TYR A 80 9.12 8.41 10.18
N GLN A 81 9.09 9.05 9.01
CA GLN A 81 9.54 10.42 8.82
C GLN A 81 8.78 11.05 7.66
N SER A 82 8.02 12.09 7.92
CA SER A 82 7.28 12.80 6.88
C SER A 82 8.17 13.85 6.20
N ARG A 83 8.15 13.90 4.87
CA ARG A 83 8.81 14.96 4.11
C ARG A 83 8.10 16.31 4.31
N ASN A 84 6.78 16.30 4.29
CA ASN A 84 5.94 17.49 4.36
C ASN A 84 5.07 17.46 5.62
N GLU A 85 5.68 17.69 6.79
CA GLU A 85 5.01 17.57 8.10
C GLU A 85 3.78 18.49 8.22
N ARG A 86 3.86 19.73 7.72
CA ARG A 86 2.73 20.68 7.76
C ARG A 86 1.54 20.20 6.93
N LEU A 87 1.82 19.57 5.75
CA LEU A 87 0.78 18.99 4.92
C LEU A 87 0.18 17.75 5.60
N ALA A 88 1.01 16.90 6.18
CA ALA A 88 0.55 15.73 6.93
C ALA A 88 -0.36 16.15 8.11
N ASP A 89 0.02 17.19 8.87
CA ASP A 89 -0.81 17.71 9.97
C ASP A 89 -2.15 18.25 9.46
N LEU A 90 -2.14 18.97 8.35
CA LEU A 90 -3.36 19.49 7.75
C LEU A 90 -4.30 18.34 7.30
N MET A 91 -3.74 17.34 6.60
CA MET A 91 -4.52 16.20 6.12
C MET A 91 -5.12 15.39 7.28
N ARG A 92 -4.39 15.22 8.39
CA ARG A 92 -4.93 14.58 9.61
C ARG A 92 -6.09 15.36 10.21
N ARG A 93 -5.96 16.68 10.32
CA ARG A 93 -7.05 17.55 10.85
C ARG A 93 -8.33 17.47 10.02
N PHE A 94 -8.21 17.23 8.73
CA PHE A 94 -9.35 17.02 7.83
C PHE A 94 -9.81 15.55 7.75
N GLY A 95 -9.21 14.64 8.51
CA GLY A 95 -9.55 13.22 8.49
C GLY A 95 -9.25 12.54 7.15
N ILE A 96 -8.33 13.09 6.35
CA ILE A 96 -7.92 12.51 5.05
C ILE A 96 -6.95 11.37 5.25
N CYS A 97 -6.06 11.48 6.24
CA CYS A 97 -5.15 10.42 6.66
C CYS A 97 -5.20 10.23 8.18
N GLU A 98 -4.72 9.08 8.61
CA GLU A 98 -4.73 8.66 10.00
C GLU A 98 -3.56 9.24 10.81
N GLU A 99 -3.48 8.86 12.09
CA GLU A 99 -2.39 9.27 12.98
C GLU A 99 -1.02 8.74 12.53
N LYS A 100 0.04 9.32 13.09
CA LYS A 100 1.45 8.97 12.76
C LYS A 100 1.69 7.46 12.88
N SER A 101 2.38 6.89 11.90
CA SER A 101 2.92 5.52 11.86
C SER A 101 1.93 4.35 11.65
N SER A 102 0.67 4.58 11.29
CA SER A 102 -0.29 3.48 11.09
C SER A 102 -0.69 3.20 9.63
N GLY A 103 -0.21 3.98 8.67
CA GLY A 103 -0.68 3.89 7.28
C GLY A 103 -0.18 2.65 6.55
N ILE A 104 1.13 2.39 6.56
CA ILE A 104 1.71 1.21 5.89
C ILE A 104 1.35 -0.08 6.61
N ASP A 105 1.30 -0.07 7.94
CA ASP A 105 0.85 -1.22 8.73
C ASP A 105 -0.54 -1.68 8.28
N ARG A 106 -1.47 -0.75 8.08
CA ARG A 106 -2.82 -1.05 7.58
C ARG A 106 -2.85 -1.58 6.16
N VAL A 107 -1.98 -1.07 5.30
CA VAL A 107 -1.84 -1.58 3.93
C VAL A 107 -1.43 -3.05 3.97
N ILE A 108 -0.47 -3.40 4.81
CA ILE A 108 0.03 -4.77 4.95
C ILE A 108 -1.01 -5.65 5.64
N GLU A 109 -1.60 -5.21 6.75
CA GLU A 109 -2.69 -5.95 7.42
C GLU A 109 -3.86 -6.23 6.46
N ALA A 110 -4.25 -5.26 5.65
CA ALA A 110 -5.33 -5.45 4.67
C ALA A 110 -4.93 -6.44 3.56
N ALA A 111 -3.69 -6.39 3.08
CA ALA A 111 -3.18 -7.34 2.11
C ALA A 111 -3.16 -8.77 2.69
N GLU A 112 -2.66 -8.95 3.92
CA GLU A 112 -2.66 -10.24 4.62
C GLU A 112 -4.08 -10.76 4.84
N PHE A 113 -4.98 -9.92 5.36
CA PHE A 113 -6.36 -10.32 5.64
C PHE A 113 -7.10 -10.82 4.39
N LEU A 114 -6.84 -10.21 3.25
CA LEU A 114 -7.43 -10.58 1.96
C LEU A 114 -6.61 -11.60 1.18
N GLN A 115 -5.52 -12.11 1.77
CA GLN A 115 -4.61 -13.07 1.14
C GLN A 115 -4.06 -12.58 -0.21
N LEU A 116 -3.83 -11.28 -0.32
CA LEU A 116 -3.15 -10.69 -1.47
C LEU A 116 -1.63 -10.87 -1.33
N PRO A 117 -0.88 -10.86 -2.44
CA PRO A 117 0.57 -10.78 -2.36
C PRO A 117 0.99 -9.54 -1.58
N ALA A 118 2.10 -9.66 -0.83
CA ALA A 118 2.64 -8.56 -0.05
C ALA A 118 2.95 -7.35 -0.95
N PRO A 119 2.58 -6.13 -0.53
CA PRO A 119 2.90 -4.91 -1.26
C PRO A 119 4.40 -4.80 -1.56
N ASP A 120 4.77 -4.13 -2.64
CA ASP A 120 6.15 -3.81 -2.93
C ASP A 120 6.38 -2.30 -2.86
N PHE A 121 7.54 -1.89 -2.36
CA PHE A 121 7.94 -0.50 -2.27
C PHE A 121 9.29 -0.33 -2.94
N LEU A 122 9.33 0.48 -3.99
CA LEU A 122 10.48 0.61 -4.87
C LEU A 122 10.93 2.06 -4.97
N VAL A 123 12.20 2.25 -5.31
CA VAL A 123 12.74 3.55 -5.69
C VAL A 123 13.19 3.45 -7.14
N GLU A 124 12.51 4.15 -8.02
CA GLU A 124 12.78 4.13 -9.45
C GLU A 124 12.75 5.54 -10.02
N HIS A 125 13.76 5.90 -10.81
CA HIS A 125 13.82 7.19 -11.53
C HIS A 125 13.50 8.41 -10.66
N GLN A 126 14.09 8.47 -9.46
CA GLN A 126 13.82 9.51 -8.45
C GLN A 126 12.35 9.58 -8.00
N ARG A 127 11.68 8.45 -8.00
CA ARG A 127 10.31 8.31 -7.50
C ARG A 127 10.25 7.22 -6.45
N THR A 128 9.37 7.39 -5.49
CA THR A 128 8.92 6.32 -4.61
C THR A 128 7.69 5.69 -5.23
N VAL A 129 7.68 4.38 -5.38
CA VAL A 129 6.59 3.61 -5.99
C VAL A 129 6.08 2.58 -5.00
N ALA A 130 4.78 2.59 -4.76
CA ALA A 130 4.07 1.54 -4.02
C ALA A 130 3.29 0.67 -5.02
N VAL A 131 3.55 -0.62 -5.03
CA VAL A 131 2.90 -1.61 -5.89
C VAL A 131 1.99 -2.49 -5.05
N ILE A 132 0.71 -2.52 -5.38
CA ILE A 132 -0.28 -3.39 -4.75
C ILE A 132 -0.79 -4.38 -5.78
N TYR A 133 -0.60 -5.63 -5.49
CA TYR A 133 -1.00 -6.73 -6.35
C TYR A 133 -2.44 -7.16 -6.07
N GLY A 134 -3.15 -7.58 -7.12
CA GLY A 134 -4.40 -8.31 -6.99
C GLY A 134 -4.20 -9.74 -6.51
N ALA A 135 -5.29 -10.46 -6.29
CA ALA A 135 -5.25 -11.84 -5.82
C ALA A 135 -4.41 -12.72 -6.77
N LYS A 136 -3.50 -13.48 -6.18
CA LYS A 136 -2.60 -14.41 -6.86
C LYS A 136 -2.53 -15.71 -6.06
N ASP A 137 -2.74 -16.85 -6.71
CA ASP A 137 -2.59 -18.14 -6.05
C ASP A 137 -1.16 -18.27 -5.49
N PHE A 138 -1.03 -18.74 -4.27
CA PHE A 138 0.26 -18.98 -3.60
C PHE A 138 1.21 -19.85 -4.45
N LYS A 139 0.66 -20.81 -5.22
CA LYS A 139 1.45 -21.65 -6.12
C LYS A 139 2.11 -20.86 -7.27
N LEU A 140 1.51 -19.74 -7.65
CA LEU A 140 2.02 -18.84 -8.70
C LEU A 140 2.95 -17.76 -8.15
N MET A 141 3.04 -17.61 -6.82
CA MET A 141 3.99 -16.70 -6.19
C MET A 141 5.40 -17.25 -6.32
N ASP A 142 6.30 -16.41 -6.80
CA ASP A 142 7.71 -16.75 -6.87
C ASP A 142 8.40 -16.68 -5.49
N ARG A 143 9.69 -16.98 -5.46
CA ARG A 143 10.46 -16.92 -4.21
C ARG A 143 10.53 -15.51 -3.62
N SER A 144 10.64 -14.50 -4.47
CA SER A 144 10.72 -13.08 -4.04
C SER A 144 9.43 -12.65 -3.37
N ASP A 145 8.27 -12.97 -3.98
CA ASP A 145 6.95 -12.68 -3.40
C ASP A 145 6.81 -13.27 -1.99
N ARG A 146 7.20 -14.55 -1.84
CA ARG A 146 7.09 -15.25 -0.54
C ARG A 146 8.05 -14.71 0.51
N VAL A 147 9.27 -14.37 0.13
CA VAL A 147 10.26 -13.77 1.05
C VAL A 147 9.77 -12.38 1.50
N ARG A 148 9.25 -11.57 0.59
CA ARG A 148 8.69 -10.25 0.91
C ARG A 148 7.50 -10.37 1.87
N ALA A 149 6.57 -11.29 1.61
CA ALA A 149 5.44 -11.54 2.50
C ALA A 149 5.88 -11.97 3.90
N CYS A 150 6.81 -12.92 3.99
CA CYS A 150 7.36 -13.37 5.27
C CYS A 150 8.06 -12.24 6.04
N TYR A 151 8.85 -11.42 5.35
CA TYR A 151 9.53 -10.27 5.95
C TYR A 151 8.53 -9.24 6.48
N GLN A 152 7.58 -8.82 5.66
CA GLN A 152 6.59 -7.82 6.07
C GLN A 152 5.71 -8.32 7.22
N HIS A 153 5.29 -9.57 7.19
CA HIS A 153 4.57 -10.20 8.31
C HIS A 153 5.40 -10.17 9.59
N CYS A 154 6.67 -10.57 9.53
CA CYS A 154 7.57 -10.56 10.69
C CYS A 154 7.70 -9.16 11.29
N VAL A 155 7.95 -8.14 10.47
CA VAL A 155 8.10 -6.76 10.94
C VAL A 155 6.77 -6.22 11.49
N LEU A 156 5.65 -6.51 10.84
CA LEU A 156 4.32 -6.13 11.32
C LEU A 156 4.02 -6.74 12.70
N GLN A 157 4.28 -8.04 12.90
CA GLN A 157 4.09 -8.68 14.21
C GLN A 157 5.00 -8.05 15.27
N TRP A 158 6.24 -7.70 14.92
CA TRP A 158 7.16 -6.99 15.80
C TRP A 158 6.62 -5.62 16.22
N VAL A 159 6.17 -4.80 15.27
CA VAL A 159 5.59 -3.47 15.54
C VAL A 159 4.35 -3.58 16.42
N LEU A 160 3.48 -4.54 16.15
CA LEU A 160 2.27 -4.82 16.92
C LEU A 160 2.55 -5.53 18.26
N ARG A 161 3.81 -5.79 18.61
CA ARG A 161 4.23 -6.53 19.82
C ARG A 161 3.58 -7.92 19.93
N ARG A 162 3.32 -8.56 18.80
CA ARG A 162 2.79 -9.92 18.70
C ARG A 162 3.92 -10.90 18.38
N LYS A 163 3.73 -12.18 18.72
CA LYS A 163 4.68 -13.24 18.36
C LYS A 163 4.35 -13.76 16.97
N MET A 164 5.36 -13.80 16.10
CA MET A 164 5.28 -14.54 14.85
C MET A 164 5.39 -16.05 15.12
N THR A 165 4.53 -16.82 14.49
CA THR A 165 4.53 -18.30 14.54
C THR A 165 4.25 -18.84 13.14
N ASN A 166 4.53 -20.13 12.91
CA ASN A 166 4.16 -20.80 11.65
C ASN A 166 2.64 -20.84 11.40
N GLN A 167 1.82 -20.56 12.42
CA GLN A 167 0.36 -20.50 12.28
C GLN A 167 -0.14 -19.08 11.93
N THR A 168 0.69 -18.07 12.14
CA THR A 168 0.34 -16.67 11.81
C THR A 168 0.86 -16.27 10.43
N LEU A 169 1.76 -17.02 9.84
CA LEU A 169 2.27 -16.87 8.50
C LEU A 169 1.43 -17.72 7.53
#